data_1a10f31dada8f3f3040390ca2c0e5d34
#
_entry.id   1a10f31dada8f3f3040390ca2c0e5d34
#
_cell.length_a   1.000
_cell.length_b   1.000
_cell.length_c   1.000
_cell.angle_alpha   90.00
_cell.angle_beta   90.00
_cell.angle_gamma   90.00
#
_symmetry.space_group_name_H-M   'P 1'
#
loop_
_entity.id
_entity.type
_entity.pdbx_description
1 polymer ?
#
loop_
_entity_poly.entity_id
_entity_poly.type
_entity_poly.pdbx_seq_one_letter_code
_entity_poly.pdbx_strand_id
1 'polypeptide(L)'
;AKVGGRGGFVLSVQVPDAAGVKERALARGVRIPVDTEAFGKPVLQLHPKDVGVVLEIDGIPNDSEWFWDDIDPGPEPGAGISEIIGVEVPVADPAAMTALWRELLDIAEPTTPNELDLGGAWVRFTPGGPSSDWTVVLRRAGADAVVPELSGITFALV
;
A
#
# COMPACT_ATOMS: atom_id res chain seq x y z
N ALA A 1 14.72 -3.28 -9.52
CA ALA A 1 15.38 -2.10 -8.97
C ALA A 1 16.05 -2.51 -7.67
N LYS A 2 17.36 -2.27 -7.50
CA LYS A 2 17.99 -2.37 -6.19
C LYS A 2 17.54 -1.14 -5.41
N VAL A 3 16.53 -1.28 -4.58
CA VAL A 3 16.30 -0.33 -3.50
C VAL A 3 17.51 -0.49 -2.58
N GLY A 4 18.26 0.57 -2.39
CA GLY A 4 19.53 0.55 -1.64
C GLY A 4 19.38 0.31 -0.13
N GLY A 5 18.37 -0.47 0.28
CA GLY A 5 18.07 -0.78 1.67
C GLY A 5 17.47 0.38 2.46
N ARG A 6 16.89 1.37 1.77
CA ARG A 6 16.27 2.58 2.37
C ARG A 6 14.91 2.84 1.78
N GLY A 7 13.96 3.25 2.61
CA GLY A 7 12.62 3.65 2.17
C GLY A 7 11.63 2.51 1.96
N GLY A 8 10.44 2.86 1.48
CA GLY A 8 9.37 1.92 1.18
C GLY A 8 9.69 1.07 -0.05
N PHE A 9 9.32 -0.21 -0.01
CA PHE A 9 9.61 -1.13 -1.10
C PHE A 9 8.35 -1.78 -1.69
N VAL A 10 7.49 -2.36 -0.86
CA VAL A 10 6.23 -2.99 -1.25
C VAL A 10 5.10 -2.33 -0.50
N LEU A 11 4.02 -2.03 -1.20
CA LEU A 11 2.74 -1.68 -0.61
C LEU A 11 1.79 -2.82 -0.96
N SER A 12 1.34 -3.57 0.06
CA SER A 12 0.38 -4.65 -0.08
C SER A 12 -1.03 -4.14 0.14
N VAL A 13 -1.96 -4.57 -0.71
CA VAL A 13 -3.38 -4.21 -0.66
C VAL A 13 -4.22 -5.48 -0.74
N GLN A 14 -5.08 -5.67 0.25
CA GLN A 14 -6.07 -6.74 0.24
C GLN A 14 -7.23 -6.37 -0.66
N VAL A 15 -7.64 -7.28 -1.55
CA VAL A 15 -8.77 -7.09 -2.45
C VAL A 15 -9.64 -8.35 -2.51
N PRO A 16 -10.97 -8.21 -2.63
CA PRO A 16 -11.85 -9.37 -2.80
C PRO A 16 -11.75 -10.02 -4.18
N ASP A 17 -11.34 -9.27 -5.20
CA ASP A 17 -11.31 -9.69 -6.61
C ASP A 17 -9.93 -9.43 -7.25
N ALA A 18 -8.93 -10.24 -6.89
CA ALA A 18 -7.60 -10.17 -7.50
C ALA A 18 -7.61 -10.53 -8.99
N ALA A 19 -8.55 -11.36 -9.45
CA ALA A 19 -8.68 -11.72 -10.87
C ALA A 19 -9.08 -10.50 -11.70
N GLY A 20 -10.04 -9.72 -11.26
CA GLY A 20 -10.44 -8.49 -11.91
C GLY A 20 -9.32 -7.43 -11.90
N VAL A 21 -8.55 -7.32 -10.82
CA VAL A 21 -7.35 -6.45 -10.81
C VAL A 21 -6.35 -6.90 -11.88
N LYS A 22 -6.08 -8.21 -12.00
CA LYS A 22 -5.19 -8.76 -13.02
C LYS A 22 -5.66 -8.43 -14.43
N GLU A 23 -6.94 -8.63 -14.73
CA GLU A 23 -7.53 -8.32 -16.03
C GLU A 23 -7.36 -6.84 -16.39
N ARG A 24 -7.71 -5.93 -15.47
CA ARG A 24 -7.56 -4.48 -15.66
C ARG A 24 -6.09 -4.08 -15.84
N ALA A 25 -5.17 -4.66 -15.06
CA ALA A 25 -3.74 -4.43 -15.19
C ALA A 25 -3.21 -4.82 -16.57
N LEU A 26 -3.56 -6.01 -17.04
CA LEU A 26 -3.16 -6.50 -18.37
C LEU A 26 -3.75 -5.65 -19.49
N ALA A 27 -5.01 -5.23 -19.39
CA ALA A 27 -5.66 -4.34 -20.35
C ALA A 27 -4.97 -2.97 -20.46
N ARG A 28 -4.35 -2.50 -19.38
CA ARG A 28 -3.58 -1.25 -19.32
C ARG A 28 -2.09 -1.43 -19.65
N GLY A 29 -1.66 -2.66 -19.97
CA GLY A 29 -0.26 -2.96 -20.24
C GLY A 29 0.65 -2.91 -19.02
N VAL A 30 0.07 -2.97 -17.81
CA VAL A 30 0.83 -3.05 -16.55
C VAL A 30 1.45 -4.44 -16.44
N ARG A 31 2.75 -4.47 -16.17
CA ARG A 31 3.50 -5.73 -16.00
C ARG A 31 3.22 -6.34 -14.63
N ILE A 32 3.07 -7.66 -14.60
CA ILE A 32 2.82 -8.45 -13.40
C ILE A 32 3.99 -9.44 -13.23
N PRO A 33 5.10 -9.03 -12.58
CA PRO A 33 6.27 -9.90 -12.38
C PRO A 33 6.01 -11.11 -11.50
N VAL A 34 5.05 -11.02 -10.58
CA VAL A 34 4.61 -12.12 -9.72
C VAL A 34 3.12 -12.33 -9.93
N ASP A 35 2.76 -13.57 -10.20
CA ASP A 35 1.39 -14.05 -10.39
C ASP A 35 1.38 -15.48 -9.85
N THR A 36 1.02 -15.65 -8.59
CA THR A 36 1.15 -16.90 -7.85
C THR A 36 0.06 -17.03 -6.81
N GLU A 37 0.16 -18.07 -6.01
CA GLU A 37 -0.68 -18.31 -4.84
C GLU A 37 0.18 -18.48 -3.58
N ALA A 38 -0.30 -17.94 -2.47
CA ALA A 38 0.23 -18.19 -1.15
C ALA A 38 -0.92 -18.65 -0.25
N PHE A 39 -0.76 -19.81 0.40
CA PHE A 39 -1.80 -20.41 1.27
C PHE A 39 -3.18 -20.54 0.58
N GLY A 40 -3.18 -20.83 -0.73
CA GLY A 40 -4.40 -20.96 -1.53
C GLY A 40 -5.10 -19.63 -1.86
N LYS A 41 -4.44 -18.51 -1.63
CA LYS A 41 -4.94 -17.18 -1.98
C LYS A 41 -4.10 -16.59 -3.13
N PRO A 42 -4.71 -15.89 -4.10
CA PRO A 42 -3.98 -15.21 -5.17
C PRO A 42 -3.07 -14.09 -4.65
N VAL A 43 -1.84 -14.05 -5.14
CA VAL A 43 -0.88 -12.98 -4.87
C VAL A 43 -0.32 -12.47 -6.20
N LEU A 44 -0.48 -11.18 -6.44
CA LEU A 44 0.08 -10.51 -7.61
C LEU A 44 1.04 -9.42 -7.17
N GLN A 45 2.16 -9.23 -7.88
CA GLN A 45 2.95 -8.01 -7.73
C GLN A 45 2.99 -7.27 -9.05
N LEU A 46 2.57 -6.01 -9.02
CA LEU A 46 2.60 -5.13 -10.17
C LEU A 46 3.93 -4.37 -10.21
N HIS A 47 4.43 -4.14 -11.42
CA HIS A 47 5.78 -3.63 -11.61
C HIS A 47 5.89 -2.12 -11.25
N PRO A 48 6.87 -1.71 -10.41
CA PRO A 48 6.96 -0.35 -9.88
C PRO A 48 7.15 0.75 -10.93
N LYS A 49 7.72 0.43 -12.09
CA LYS A 49 7.83 1.41 -13.19
C LYS A 49 6.50 1.74 -13.84
N ASP A 50 5.48 0.89 -13.64
CA ASP A 50 4.17 1.07 -14.24
C ASP A 50 3.19 1.68 -13.23
N VAL A 51 3.31 1.31 -11.95
CA VAL A 51 2.37 1.70 -10.89
C VAL A 51 3.01 2.49 -9.74
N GLY A 52 4.24 2.98 -9.92
CA GLY A 52 4.93 3.87 -8.98
C GLY A 52 5.70 3.17 -7.86
N VAL A 53 5.19 2.07 -7.33
CA VAL A 53 5.78 1.23 -6.29
C VAL A 53 5.63 -0.24 -6.66
N VAL A 54 6.28 -1.17 -5.96
CA VAL A 54 5.85 -2.56 -6.02
C VAL A 54 4.49 -2.64 -5.33
N LEU A 55 3.43 -2.75 -6.11
CA LEU A 55 2.08 -2.93 -5.59
C LEU A 55 1.77 -4.42 -5.52
N GLU A 56 1.64 -4.94 -4.31
CA GLU A 56 1.21 -6.31 -4.07
C GLU A 56 -0.30 -6.34 -3.87
N ILE A 57 -0.95 -7.27 -4.53
CA ILE A 57 -2.38 -7.51 -4.47
C ILE A 57 -2.59 -8.86 -3.82
N ASP A 58 -3.21 -8.86 -2.66
CA ASP A 58 -3.57 -10.07 -1.92
C ASP A 58 -5.06 -10.35 -2.11
N GLY A 59 -5.37 -11.44 -2.81
CA GLY A 59 -6.73 -11.84 -3.14
C GLY A 59 -7.44 -12.52 -1.96
N ILE A 60 -7.89 -11.72 -0.99
CA ILE A 60 -8.57 -12.19 0.21
C ILE A 60 -10.03 -11.72 0.18
N PRO A 61 -11.00 -12.62 -0.03
CA PRO A 61 -12.42 -12.25 -0.17
C PRO A 61 -13.06 -11.72 1.10
N ASN A 62 -12.48 -12.04 2.26
CA ASN A 62 -12.96 -11.63 3.57
C ASN A 62 -11.83 -10.94 4.33
N ASP A 63 -12.04 -9.71 4.74
CA ASP A 63 -11.06 -8.90 5.46
C ASP A 63 -10.67 -9.41 6.85
N SER A 64 -11.46 -10.36 7.39
CA SER A 64 -11.11 -11.08 8.63
C SER A 64 -10.23 -12.32 8.42
N GLU A 65 -10.02 -12.75 7.17
CA GLU A 65 -9.19 -13.91 6.81
C GLU A 65 -7.79 -13.47 6.41
N TRP A 66 -6.87 -13.43 7.35
CA TRP A 66 -5.48 -13.11 7.08
C TRP A 66 -4.68 -14.32 6.57
N PHE A 67 -3.62 -14.10 5.78
CA PHE A 67 -2.78 -15.19 5.24
C PHE A 67 -2.01 -15.98 6.29
N TRP A 68 -1.73 -15.34 7.40
CA TRP A 68 -0.75 -15.78 8.38
C TRP A 68 -1.42 -16.07 9.72
N ASP A 69 -2.49 -16.85 9.71
CA ASP A 69 -3.25 -17.22 10.92
C ASP A 69 -2.37 -17.87 12.01
N ASP A 70 -1.24 -18.47 11.60
CA ASP A 70 -0.27 -19.09 12.50
C ASP A 70 0.78 -18.12 13.07
N ILE A 71 0.76 -16.85 12.65
CA ILE A 71 1.70 -15.85 13.13
C ILE A 71 1.14 -15.17 14.35
N ASP A 72 1.84 -15.31 15.48
CA ASP A 72 1.60 -14.49 16.66
C ASP A 72 1.90 -13.02 16.32
N PRO A 73 0.91 -12.11 16.33
CA PRO A 73 1.13 -10.71 16.02
C PRO A 73 2.03 -9.99 17.04
N GLY A 74 2.44 -10.70 18.08
CA GLY A 74 3.26 -10.15 19.16
C GLY A 74 2.43 -9.40 20.20
N PRO A 75 3.10 -8.75 21.16
CA PRO A 75 2.42 -8.02 22.22
C PRO A 75 1.67 -6.82 21.68
N GLU A 76 0.59 -6.45 22.35
CA GLU A 76 -0.15 -5.23 22.08
C GLU A 76 0.79 -4.02 21.92
N PRO A 77 0.50 -3.09 21.00
CA PRO A 77 1.37 -1.94 20.72
C PRO A 77 1.59 -1.08 21.98
N GLY A 78 2.79 -1.12 22.52
CA GLY A 78 3.17 -0.33 23.70
C GLY A 78 3.61 1.10 23.40
N ALA A 79 3.69 1.48 22.12
CA ALA A 79 4.28 2.75 21.68
C ALA A 79 3.29 3.93 21.62
N GLY A 80 2.06 3.76 22.12
CA GLY A 80 1.03 4.81 22.02
C GLY A 80 0.55 5.08 20.58
N ILE A 81 0.75 4.12 19.68
CA ILE A 81 0.26 4.12 18.29
C ILE A 81 -0.76 3.01 18.17
N SER A 82 -1.93 3.28 17.59
CA SER A 82 -3.00 2.29 17.42
C SER A 82 -3.05 1.69 16.03
N GLU A 83 -2.72 2.45 15.00
CA GLU A 83 -2.85 1.98 13.61
C GLU A 83 -2.03 2.81 12.61
N ILE A 84 -1.80 2.24 11.43
CA ILE A 84 -1.37 2.94 10.23
C ILE A 84 -2.66 3.38 9.51
N ILE A 85 -2.86 4.68 9.34
CA ILE A 85 -4.05 5.23 8.69
C ILE A 85 -3.81 5.67 7.26
N GLY A 86 -2.57 5.75 6.82
CA GLY A 86 -2.28 6.08 5.44
C GLY A 86 -0.80 6.12 5.12
N VAL A 87 -0.53 6.22 3.83
CA VAL A 87 0.82 6.39 3.30
C VAL A 87 0.85 7.43 2.18
N GLU A 88 1.83 8.32 2.22
CA GLU A 88 2.13 9.24 1.13
C GLU A 88 3.29 8.69 0.31
N VAL A 89 3.09 8.63 -1.01
CA VAL A 89 4.06 8.09 -1.95
C VAL A 89 4.39 9.16 -2.99
N PRO A 90 5.64 9.63 -3.07
CA PRO A 90 6.03 10.58 -4.09
C PRO A 90 6.11 9.93 -5.47
N VAL A 91 5.50 10.57 -6.46
CA VAL A 91 5.49 10.13 -7.87
C VAL A 91 5.61 11.33 -8.82
N ALA A 92 5.97 11.07 -10.07
CA ALA A 92 6.15 12.13 -11.05
C ALA A 92 4.82 12.83 -11.43
N ASP A 93 3.73 12.06 -11.52
CA ASP A 93 2.39 12.56 -11.84
C ASP A 93 1.36 11.92 -10.89
N PRO A 94 1.05 12.61 -9.78
CA PRO A 94 0.07 12.12 -8.80
C PRO A 94 -1.32 11.89 -9.37
N ALA A 95 -1.79 12.76 -10.25
CA ALA A 95 -3.14 12.64 -10.80
C ALA A 95 -3.27 11.43 -11.73
N ALA A 96 -2.29 11.24 -12.61
CA ALA A 96 -2.27 10.07 -13.49
C ALA A 96 -2.13 8.77 -12.69
N MET A 97 -1.31 8.75 -11.64
CA MET A 97 -1.14 7.58 -10.78
C MET A 97 -2.40 7.25 -10.01
N THR A 98 -3.08 8.26 -9.46
CA THR A 98 -4.37 8.10 -8.79
C THR A 98 -5.43 7.52 -9.73
N ALA A 99 -5.53 8.06 -10.95
CA ALA A 99 -6.47 7.56 -11.95
C ALA A 99 -6.18 6.09 -12.32
N LEU A 100 -4.91 5.74 -12.48
CA LEU A 100 -4.51 4.36 -12.77
C LEU A 100 -4.89 3.40 -11.64
N TRP A 101 -4.54 3.72 -10.40
CA TRP A 101 -4.84 2.83 -9.27
C TRP A 101 -6.34 2.71 -9.02
N ARG A 102 -7.11 3.79 -9.20
CA ARG A 102 -8.58 3.74 -9.14
C ARG A 102 -9.13 2.69 -10.09
N GLU A 103 -8.68 2.74 -11.34
CA GLU A 103 -9.13 1.79 -12.37
C GLU A 103 -8.67 0.37 -12.03
N LEU A 104 -7.41 0.17 -11.62
CA LEU A 104 -6.90 -1.16 -11.29
C LEU A 104 -7.65 -1.79 -10.12
N LEU A 105 -7.90 -1.03 -9.06
CA LEU A 105 -8.51 -1.51 -7.82
C LEU A 105 -10.04 -1.37 -7.80
N ASP A 106 -10.64 -0.78 -8.83
CA ASP A 106 -12.08 -0.49 -8.92
C ASP A 106 -12.60 0.36 -7.74
N ILE A 107 -11.84 1.42 -7.42
CA ILE A 107 -12.16 2.34 -6.33
C ILE A 107 -12.94 3.54 -6.85
N ALA A 108 -13.89 4.02 -6.05
CA ALA A 108 -14.68 5.22 -6.33
C ALA A 108 -13.82 6.50 -6.51
N GLU A 109 -14.41 7.53 -7.09
CA GLU A 109 -13.74 8.84 -7.25
C GLU A 109 -13.30 9.38 -5.88
N PRO A 110 -12.03 9.81 -5.73
CA PRO A 110 -11.54 10.31 -4.47
C PRO A 110 -12.20 11.65 -4.10
N THR A 111 -12.51 11.83 -2.83
CA THR A 111 -12.98 13.10 -2.28
C THR A 111 -11.84 14.06 -1.98
N THR A 112 -10.66 13.52 -1.72
CA THR A 112 -9.41 14.28 -1.54
C THR A 112 -8.53 14.10 -2.77
N PRO A 113 -8.02 15.17 -3.37
CA PRO A 113 -7.16 15.06 -4.55
C PRO A 113 -5.97 14.12 -4.33
N ASN A 114 -5.74 13.24 -5.29
CA ASN A 114 -4.63 12.27 -5.30
C ASN A 114 -4.60 11.28 -4.12
N GLU A 115 -5.72 11.11 -3.43
CA GLU A 115 -5.87 10.17 -2.32
C GLU A 115 -6.86 9.06 -2.68
N LEU A 116 -6.52 7.84 -2.37
CA LEU A 116 -7.36 6.65 -2.56
C LEU A 116 -7.72 6.07 -1.20
N ASP A 117 -9.01 5.97 -0.91
CA ASP A 117 -9.53 5.26 0.25
C ASP A 117 -9.52 3.75 -0.04
N LEU A 118 -8.83 3.00 0.78
CA LEU A 118 -8.70 1.54 0.69
C LEU A 118 -9.58 0.80 1.71
N GLY A 119 -10.54 1.50 2.32
CA GLY A 119 -11.50 0.89 3.25
C GLY A 119 -11.07 0.81 4.71
N GLY A 120 -10.03 1.51 5.10
CA GLY A 120 -9.52 1.54 6.48
C GLY A 120 -8.23 2.35 6.59
N ALA A 121 -7.51 2.40 5.49
CA ALA A 121 -6.35 3.26 5.31
C ALA A 121 -6.42 3.93 3.95
N TRP A 122 -5.59 4.92 3.71
CA TRP A 122 -5.52 5.62 2.44
C TRP A 122 -4.11 5.63 1.86
N VAL A 123 -4.03 5.77 0.54
CA VAL A 123 -2.79 6.06 -0.19
C VAL A 123 -2.93 7.42 -0.86
N ARG A 124 -2.00 8.33 -0.60
CA ARG A 124 -1.93 9.62 -1.28
C ARG A 124 -0.68 9.71 -2.12
N PHE A 125 -0.84 10.03 -3.39
CA PHE A 125 0.28 10.33 -4.26
C PHE A 125 0.66 11.80 -4.14
N THR A 126 1.96 12.08 -3.94
CA THR A 126 2.51 13.42 -3.80
C THR A 126 3.49 13.73 -4.94
N PRO A 127 3.66 15.00 -5.34
CA PRO A 127 4.59 15.33 -6.42
C PRO A 127 6.05 15.23 -5.98
N GLY A 128 6.89 14.71 -6.85
CA GLY A 128 8.36 14.73 -6.72
C GLY A 128 8.96 13.46 -6.11
N GLY A 129 10.25 13.53 -5.83
CA GLY A 129 11.02 12.53 -5.10
C GLY A 129 11.16 11.12 -5.69
N PRO A 130 12.06 10.31 -5.13
CA PRO A 130 12.05 8.86 -5.36
C PRO A 130 10.81 8.24 -4.71
N SER A 131 10.16 7.31 -5.40
CA SER A 131 8.96 6.62 -4.90
C SER A 131 9.21 5.73 -3.66
N SER A 132 10.44 5.67 -3.17
CA SER A 132 10.81 5.01 -1.92
C SER A 132 10.75 5.92 -0.68
N ASP A 133 10.66 7.22 -0.85
CA ASP A 133 10.68 8.21 0.25
C ASP A 133 9.25 8.41 0.79
N TRP A 134 8.72 7.39 1.46
CA TRP A 134 7.34 7.38 1.96
C TRP A 134 7.19 8.18 3.24
N THR A 135 6.00 8.78 3.41
CA THR A 135 5.49 9.22 4.71
C THR A 135 4.41 8.25 5.16
N VAL A 136 4.63 7.54 6.25
CA VAL A 136 3.63 6.68 6.89
C VAL A 136 2.91 7.48 7.96
N VAL A 137 1.59 7.55 7.85
CA VAL A 137 0.74 8.32 8.79
C VAL A 137 0.14 7.37 9.82
N LEU A 138 0.41 7.67 11.07
CA LEU A 138 0.08 6.83 12.22
C LEU A 138 -0.95 7.52 13.10
N ARG A 139 -1.93 6.79 13.59
CA ARG A 139 -2.88 7.26 14.60
C ARG A 139 -2.27 7.17 15.99
N ARG A 140 -2.29 8.29 16.71
CA ARG A 140 -1.89 8.34 18.09
C ARG A 140 -2.96 7.72 19.00
N ALA A 141 -2.55 6.83 19.90
CA ALA A 141 -3.41 6.24 20.94
C ALA A 141 -3.16 6.82 22.34
N GLY A 142 -2.06 7.59 22.53
CA GLY A 142 -1.69 8.17 23.81
C GLY A 142 -0.75 9.36 23.68
N ALA A 143 -0.58 10.09 24.78
CA ALA A 143 0.25 11.32 24.79
C ALA A 143 1.75 11.02 24.56
N ASP A 144 2.21 9.83 24.92
CA ASP A 144 3.64 9.44 24.89
C ASP A 144 3.99 8.61 23.64
N ALA A 145 3.25 8.80 22.53
CA ALA A 145 3.51 8.09 21.30
C ALA A 145 4.94 8.37 20.79
N VAL A 146 5.71 7.32 20.59
CA VAL A 146 7.08 7.38 20.07
C VAL A 146 7.08 6.96 18.62
N VAL A 147 7.63 7.79 17.76
CA VAL A 147 7.78 7.50 16.34
C VAL A 147 9.07 6.74 16.11
N PRO A 148 9.03 5.57 15.45
CA PRO A 148 10.24 4.83 15.13
C PRO A 148 11.07 5.57 14.08
N GLU A 149 12.40 5.44 14.14
CA GLU A 149 13.28 5.86 13.07
C GLU A 149 13.56 4.68 12.12
N LEU A 150 13.10 4.79 10.90
CA LEU A 150 13.44 3.85 9.82
C LEU A 150 14.07 4.63 8.67
N SER A 151 15.20 4.15 8.20
CA SER A 151 15.96 4.80 7.13
C SER A 151 15.14 4.98 5.85
N GLY A 152 14.90 6.22 5.44
CA GLY A 152 14.15 6.57 4.23
C GLY A 152 12.63 6.50 4.35
N ILE A 153 12.08 6.34 5.57
CA ILE A 153 10.66 6.47 5.84
C ILE A 153 10.45 7.59 6.86
N THR A 154 9.57 8.52 6.53
CA THR A 154 9.08 9.54 7.47
C THR A 154 7.81 9.05 8.13
N PHE A 155 7.66 9.27 9.42
CA PHE A 155 6.43 8.99 10.14
C PHE A 155 5.76 10.28 10.59
N ALA A 156 4.48 10.41 10.32
CA ALA A 156 3.63 11.51 10.79
C ALA A 156 2.62 10.97 11.82
N LEU A 157 2.46 11.67 12.93
CA LEU A 157 1.45 11.34 13.96
C LEU A 157 0.25 12.28 13.83
N VAL A 158 -0.95 11.71 13.90
CA VAL A 158 -2.22 12.44 13.95
C VAL A 158 -3.09 11.97 15.09
#